data_26bb3af4578bebce4f28a62f446c3fa4
#
_entry.id   26bb3af4578bebce4f28a62f446c3fa4
#
_cell.length_a   1.000
_cell.length_b   1.000
_cell.length_c   1.000
_cell.angle_alpha   90.00
_cell.angle_beta   90.00
_cell.angle_gamma   90.00
#
_symmetry.space_group_name_H-M   'P 1'
#
loop_
_entity.id
_entity.type
_entity.pdbx_description
1 polymer ?
#
loop_
_entity_poly.entity_id
_entity_poly.type
_entity_poly.pdbx_seq_one_letter_code
_entity_poly.pdbx_strand_id
1 'polypeptide(L)'
;MATAFGELKRLGMRFTSSSCFAAIAGFILFTTAKLIAGVQPVTIVKGPVSGHIHPSVCRTQEGTLVVVCKSGNSLIRSRSTNSGKTWEKPVPIPTTARRPDVIRKVKIFEVYPGTADTLPDGRVLVTWNYIANDKATDGYYERALLYTLSRDQGRTWSEQGLIGPVKGKHLGAVRHNVLPWRQSRWLLPLRVGPPRVFNPKTGALEVFPLKVADGKQHEFQQIIRTAKGTLLAMGPVLLRSTDKGGSWSAVKNFPGESPDRDNLEGRYLTALADGRVLMSWGVGHDNKGLRYNFSADDGKTWSQKSTVLLPKTPVTARYYSARTIQLDDGHVGTVFMNRQGVHFLKVNLDRVAK
;
A
#
# COMPACT_ATOMS: atom_id res chain seq x y z
N MET A 1 29.34 17.90 -23.67
CA MET A 1 28.82 17.77 -25.05
C MET A 1 29.82 18.35 -26.07
N ALA A 2 31.04 17.90 -26.07
CA ALA A 2 32.05 18.43 -27.01
C ALA A 2 33.17 17.43 -27.38
N THR A 3 32.95 16.12 -27.21
CA THR A 3 33.95 15.08 -27.52
C THR A 3 33.45 13.95 -28.42
N ALA A 4 32.25 14.01 -28.98
CA ALA A 4 31.70 12.96 -29.84
C ALA A 4 31.64 13.35 -31.34
N PHE A 5 32.13 14.51 -31.76
CA PHE A 5 32.10 14.97 -33.15
C PHE A 5 33.44 14.87 -33.89
N GLY A 6 34.47 14.32 -33.25
CA GLY A 6 35.84 14.30 -33.79
C GLY A 6 36.24 13.10 -34.63
N GLU A 7 35.52 11.98 -34.59
CA GLU A 7 36.01 10.72 -35.21
C GLU A 7 35.31 10.31 -36.53
N LEU A 8 34.29 11.00 -36.99
CA LEU A 8 33.55 10.63 -38.21
C LEU A 8 34.07 11.24 -39.53
N LYS A 9 35.19 11.98 -39.47
CA LYS A 9 35.80 12.59 -40.68
C LYS A 9 36.92 11.78 -41.31
N ARG A 10 37.23 10.58 -40.88
CA ARG A 10 38.34 9.74 -41.41
C ARG A 10 37.94 8.56 -42.29
N LEU A 11 36.63 8.33 -42.51
CA LEU A 11 36.19 7.33 -43.49
C LEU A 11 35.50 8.05 -44.66
N GLY A 12 36.26 8.24 -45.73
CA GLY A 12 35.81 8.92 -46.95
C GLY A 12 34.70 8.16 -47.68
N MET A 13 33.47 8.27 -47.22
CA MET A 13 32.31 7.80 -47.97
C MET A 13 31.58 8.99 -48.57
N ARG A 14 31.72 9.10 -49.90
CA ARG A 14 30.90 10.00 -50.74
C ARG A 14 29.50 9.41 -50.85
N PHE A 15 28.51 10.06 -50.28
CA PHE A 15 27.10 9.75 -50.54
C PHE A 15 26.64 10.51 -51.79
N THR A 16 26.41 9.79 -52.87
CA THR A 16 25.66 10.27 -54.04
C THR A 16 24.18 10.24 -53.70
N SER A 17 23.55 11.40 -53.90
CA SER A 17 22.11 11.58 -53.82
C SER A 17 21.40 10.80 -54.93
N SER A 18 20.55 9.84 -54.60
CA SER A 18 19.36 9.51 -55.40
C SER A 18 18.49 8.49 -54.66
N SER A 19 17.32 8.94 -54.28
CA SER A 19 16.04 8.24 -54.30
C SER A 19 15.96 6.81 -53.74
N CYS A 20 15.47 6.68 -52.52
CA CYS A 20 14.46 5.67 -52.17
C CYS A 20 13.88 6.01 -50.80
N PHE A 21 12.81 6.79 -50.78
CA PHE A 21 11.90 6.83 -49.61
C PHE A 21 11.14 5.50 -49.61
N ALA A 22 11.72 4.46 -49.02
CA ALA A 22 10.96 3.31 -48.59
C ALA A 22 10.33 3.68 -47.24
N ALA A 23 9.04 3.91 -47.24
CA ALA A 23 8.22 4.10 -46.09
C ALA A 23 8.30 2.84 -45.18
N ILE A 24 9.18 2.85 -44.22
CA ILE A 24 9.09 1.94 -43.05
C ILE A 24 7.97 2.52 -42.18
N ALA A 25 6.73 2.14 -42.50
CA ALA A 25 5.61 2.25 -41.60
C ALA A 25 5.87 1.26 -40.46
N GLY A 26 6.74 1.65 -39.54
CA GLY A 26 6.87 1.00 -38.27
C GLY A 26 5.52 1.12 -37.53
N PHE A 27 4.73 0.04 -37.55
CA PHE A 27 3.59 -0.12 -36.68
C PHE A 27 4.13 -0.08 -35.23
N ILE A 28 4.26 1.13 -34.68
CA ILE A 28 4.36 1.32 -33.23
C ILE A 28 2.97 0.93 -32.74
N LEU A 29 2.83 -0.32 -32.32
CA LEU A 29 1.72 -0.77 -31.49
C LEU A 29 1.78 0.03 -30.19
N PHE A 30 1.20 1.23 -30.22
CA PHE A 30 0.78 1.89 -29.00
C PHE A 30 -0.26 0.97 -28.39
N THR A 31 0.14 0.14 -27.43
CA THR A 31 -0.81 -0.50 -26.52
C THR A 31 -1.50 0.65 -25.78
N THR A 32 -2.63 1.08 -26.33
CA THR A 32 -3.48 2.10 -25.68
C THR A 32 -3.93 1.53 -24.37
N ALA A 33 -3.30 1.97 -23.28
CA ALA A 33 -3.80 1.72 -21.95
C ALA A 33 -5.22 2.31 -21.91
N LYS A 34 -6.22 1.46 -21.65
CA LYS A 34 -7.62 1.87 -21.59
C LYS A 34 -7.78 2.85 -20.43
N LEU A 35 -7.89 4.14 -20.73
CA LEU A 35 -8.17 5.17 -19.74
C LEU A 35 -9.66 5.13 -19.39
N ILE A 36 -9.99 5.10 -18.10
CA ILE A 36 -11.38 5.20 -17.67
C ILE A 36 -11.76 6.68 -17.69
N ALA A 37 -12.46 7.10 -18.72
CA ALA A 37 -12.94 8.47 -18.85
C ALA A 37 -13.94 8.82 -17.73
N GLY A 38 -13.80 10.01 -17.13
CA GLY A 38 -14.81 10.62 -16.26
C GLY A 38 -14.68 10.28 -14.77
N VAL A 39 -13.65 9.53 -14.32
CA VAL A 39 -13.45 9.31 -12.89
C VAL A 39 -12.57 10.40 -12.31
N GLN A 40 -13.15 11.21 -11.40
CA GLN A 40 -12.43 12.30 -10.74
C GLN A 40 -12.20 11.99 -9.26
N PRO A 41 -10.97 12.18 -8.76
CA PRO A 41 -10.70 11.99 -7.34
C PRO A 41 -11.29 13.12 -6.49
N VAL A 42 -11.77 12.75 -5.30
CA VAL A 42 -12.17 13.71 -4.26
C VAL A 42 -10.99 13.99 -3.36
N THR A 43 -10.65 15.25 -3.13
CA THR A 43 -9.57 15.63 -2.22
C THR A 43 -10.04 15.59 -0.78
N ILE A 44 -9.37 14.77 0.05
CA ILE A 44 -9.63 14.62 1.49
C ILE A 44 -8.78 15.63 2.30
N VAL A 45 -7.49 15.67 1.98
CA VAL A 45 -6.53 16.58 2.62
C VAL A 45 -5.83 17.37 1.51
N LYS A 46 -5.96 18.70 1.57
CA LYS A 46 -5.31 19.59 0.60
C LYS A 46 -3.81 19.66 0.86
N GLY A 47 -3.02 19.63 -0.21
CA GLY A 47 -1.57 19.79 -0.19
C GLY A 47 -1.10 21.23 -0.02
N PRO A 48 0.23 21.47 -0.05
CA PRO A 48 1.22 20.43 -0.40
C PRO A 48 1.44 19.42 0.73
N VAL A 49 1.58 18.15 0.36
CA VAL A 49 1.96 17.07 1.27
C VAL A 49 3.31 16.51 0.88
N SER A 50 4.13 16.22 1.87
CA SER A 50 5.48 15.68 1.68
C SER A 50 5.85 14.71 2.80
N GLY A 51 6.85 13.88 2.56
CA GLY A 51 7.32 12.89 3.51
C GLY A 51 6.41 11.65 3.59
N HIS A 52 6.43 10.99 4.72
CA HIS A 52 5.77 9.70 4.95
C HIS A 52 4.29 9.88 5.34
N ILE A 53 3.45 10.32 4.41
CA ILE A 53 2.02 10.58 4.67
C ILE A 53 1.21 9.27 4.75
N HIS A 54 1.49 8.32 3.87
CA HIS A 54 0.94 6.96 3.80
C HIS A 54 -0.54 6.85 4.19
N PRO A 55 -1.45 7.35 3.35
CA PRO A 55 -2.88 7.27 3.65
C PRO A 55 -3.36 5.81 3.65
N SER A 56 -4.20 5.50 4.60
CA SER A 56 -4.86 4.20 4.74
C SER A 56 -6.36 4.40 4.85
N VAL A 57 -7.15 3.47 4.35
CA VAL A 57 -8.62 3.52 4.40
C VAL A 57 -9.18 2.19 4.90
N CYS A 58 -10.20 2.25 5.74
CA CYS A 58 -11.05 1.12 6.06
C CYS A 58 -12.52 1.52 5.93
N ARG A 59 -13.38 0.49 5.89
CA ARG A 59 -14.83 0.64 5.86
C ARG A 59 -15.42 -0.04 7.08
N THR A 60 -16.18 0.68 7.89
CA THR A 60 -16.86 0.14 9.07
C THR A 60 -18.01 -0.79 8.67
N GLN A 61 -18.54 -1.54 9.61
CA GLN A 61 -19.69 -2.42 9.36
C GLN A 61 -20.94 -1.62 8.94
N GLU A 62 -21.07 -0.39 9.42
CA GLU A 62 -22.17 0.52 9.05
C GLU A 62 -21.90 1.28 7.74
N GLY A 63 -20.81 0.96 7.04
CA GLY A 63 -20.49 1.54 5.74
C GLY A 63 -19.73 2.87 5.77
N THR A 64 -19.42 3.42 6.95
CA THR A 64 -18.58 4.61 7.05
C THR A 64 -17.17 4.33 6.58
N LEU A 65 -16.65 5.17 5.72
CA LEU A 65 -15.24 5.13 5.32
C LEU A 65 -14.43 5.97 6.31
N VAL A 66 -13.31 5.43 6.78
CA VAL A 66 -12.37 6.12 7.66
C VAL A 66 -11.00 6.15 6.98
N VAL A 67 -10.54 7.33 6.61
CA VAL A 67 -9.18 7.55 6.09
C VAL A 67 -8.31 8.06 7.22
N VAL A 68 -7.13 7.46 7.35
CA VAL A 68 -6.10 7.89 8.31
C VAL A 68 -4.83 8.19 7.53
N CYS A 69 -4.18 9.29 7.84
CA CYS A 69 -2.89 9.64 7.27
C CYS A 69 -2.10 10.53 8.25
N LYS A 70 -0.84 10.78 7.92
CA LYS A 70 -0.02 11.71 8.68
C LYS A 70 -0.24 13.16 8.23
N SER A 71 -0.24 14.08 9.18
CA SER A 71 -0.17 15.51 8.95
C SER A 71 0.74 16.15 10.02
N GLY A 72 1.79 16.83 9.60
CA GLY A 72 2.83 17.26 10.52
C GLY A 72 3.43 16.06 11.25
N ASN A 73 3.50 16.10 12.58
CA ASN A 73 3.98 14.97 13.39
C ASN A 73 2.84 14.28 14.17
N SER A 74 1.66 14.19 13.57
CA SER A 74 0.48 13.55 14.13
C SER A 74 -0.25 12.73 13.09
N LEU A 75 -1.07 11.77 13.55
CA LEU A 75 -2.07 11.14 12.70
C LEU A 75 -3.34 11.98 12.70
N ILE A 76 -3.96 12.07 11.53
CA ILE A 76 -5.28 12.66 11.34
C ILE A 76 -6.22 11.63 10.74
N ARG A 77 -7.51 11.78 11.03
CA ARG A 77 -8.57 11.01 10.38
C ARG A 77 -9.56 11.91 9.67
N SER A 78 -10.15 11.41 8.61
CA SER A 78 -11.32 11.97 7.94
C SER A 78 -12.32 10.85 7.68
N ARG A 79 -13.63 11.16 7.72
CA ARG A 79 -14.70 10.17 7.56
C ARG A 79 -15.63 10.57 6.44
N SER A 80 -16.21 9.53 5.81
CA SER A 80 -17.28 9.70 4.83
C SER A 80 -18.40 8.70 5.12
N THR A 81 -19.65 9.19 5.21
CA THR A 81 -20.84 8.35 5.41
C THR A 81 -21.64 8.15 4.12
N ASN A 82 -21.13 8.62 2.98
CA ASN A 82 -21.78 8.57 1.68
C ASN A 82 -20.91 7.97 0.57
N SER A 83 -20.18 6.90 0.92
CA SER A 83 -19.31 6.15 0.00
C SER A 83 -18.26 7.01 -0.70
N GLY A 84 -17.67 7.96 0.03
CA GLY A 84 -16.56 8.79 -0.44
C GLY A 84 -16.94 9.99 -1.29
N LYS A 85 -18.23 10.31 -1.43
CA LYS A 85 -18.68 11.51 -2.17
C LYS A 85 -18.27 12.80 -1.48
N THR A 86 -18.40 12.85 -0.15
CA THR A 86 -17.94 13.96 0.69
C THR A 86 -17.22 13.44 1.93
N TRP A 87 -16.37 14.27 2.51
CA TRP A 87 -15.52 13.91 3.64
C TRP A 87 -15.61 14.97 4.74
N GLU A 88 -15.62 14.51 5.99
CA GLU A 88 -15.49 15.39 7.15
C GLU A 88 -14.14 16.11 7.13
N LYS A 89 -14.07 17.28 7.73
CA LYS A 89 -12.79 17.97 7.97
C LYS A 89 -11.85 17.05 8.75
N PRO A 90 -10.59 16.92 8.32
CA PRO A 90 -9.61 16.12 9.03
C PRO A 90 -9.42 16.59 10.47
N VAL A 91 -9.40 15.64 11.42
CA VAL A 91 -9.14 15.90 12.85
C VAL A 91 -8.06 14.97 13.39
N PRO A 92 -7.27 15.42 14.38
CA PRO A 92 -6.21 14.60 14.96
C PRO A 92 -6.75 13.32 15.61
N ILE A 93 -5.94 12.25 15.52
CA ILE A 93 -6.06 11.06 16.36
C ILE A 93 -5.10 11.27 17.54
N PRO A 94 -5.54 11.05 18.79
CA PRO A 94 -4.65 11.17 19.94
C PRO A 94 -3.54 10.12 19.88
N THR A 95 -2.33 10.51 19.48
CA THR A 95 -1.16 9.61 19.36
C THR A 95 -0.10 9.90 20.43
N THR A 96 -0.23 11.01 21.16
CA THR A 96 0.84 11.53 22.02
C THR A 96 0.59 11.36 23.52
N ALA A 97 -0.55 10.83 23.93
CA ALA A 97 -0.99 10.86 25.33
C ALA A 97 -0.04 10.12 26.28
N ARG A 98 0.56 9.03 25.87
CA ARG A 98 1.59 8.32 26.66
C ARG A 98 2.67 7.76 25.75
N ARG A 99 3.87 8.31 25.83
CA ARG A 99 5.04 7.66 25.24
C ARG A 99 5.35 6.41 26.06
N PRO A 100 5.41 5.21 25.46
CA PRO A 100 5.87 4.01 26.19
C PRO A 100 7.23 4.26 26.84
N ASP A 101 7.47 3.67 28.01
CA ASP A 101 8.73 3.85 28.75
C ASP A 101 9.97 3.52 27.92
N VAL A 102 9.85 2.54 27.04
CA VAL A 102 10.91 2.12 26.12
C VAL A 102 11.40 3.22 25.17
N ILE A 103 10.59 4.28 24.96
CA ILE A 103 10.94 5.41 24.06
C ILE A 103 11.01 6.76 24.78
N ARG A 104 10.74 6.83 26.09
CA ARG A 104 10.74 8.10 26.85
C ARG A 104 12.06 8.83 26.77
N LYS A 105 13.18 8.10 26.76
CA LYS A 105 14.53 8.65 26.72
C LYS A 105 15.03 8.94 25.30
N VAL A 106 14.26 8.61 24.28
CA VAL A 106 14.66 8.77 22.88
C VAL A 106 14.00 9.99 22.28
N LYS A 107 14.76 10.80 21.58
CA LYS A 107 14.20 11.92 20.81
C LYS A 107 13.38 11.35 19.65
N ILE A 108 12.05 11.45 19.76
CA ILE A 108 11.16 11.06 18.66
C ILE A 108 11.33 12.07 17.54
N PHE A 109 11.71 11.54 16.39
CA PHE A 109 11.85 12.33 15.18
C PHE A 109 10.51 12.47 14.46
N GLU A 110 9.73 11.38 14.39
CA GLU A 110 8.55 11.31 13.54
C GLU A 110 7.53 10.31 14.04
N VAL A 111 6.24 10.63 13.89
CA VAL A 111 5.14 9.65 13.87
C VAL A 111 5.07 9.08 12.47
N TYR A 112 5.18 7.76 12.35
CA TYR A 112 5.18 7.06 11.08
C TYR A 112 3.87 6.29 10.93
N PRO A 113 3.00 6.66 9.98
CA PRO A 113 1.69 6.06 9.88
C PRO A 113 1.78 4.57 9.50
N GLY A 114 0.92 3.78 10.09
CA GLY A 114 0.70 2.39 9.76
C GLY A 114 -0.56 2.22 8.92
N THR A 115 -1.52 1.48 9.44
CA THR A 115 -2.75 1.12 8.74
C THR A 115 -3.99 1.42 9.55
N ALA A 116 -5.13 1.59 8.86
CA ALA A 116 -6.47 1.60 9.44
C ALA A 116 -7.24 0.38 8.94
N ASP A 117 -7.77 -0.44 9.83
CA ASP A 117 -8.47 -1.68 9.50
C ASP A 117 -9.74 -1.81 10.34
N THR A 118 -10.77 -2.46 9.80
CA THR A 118 -11.96 -2.82 10.56
C THR A 118 -11.82 -4.25 11.07
N LEU A 119 -11.95 -4.43 12.37
CA LEU A 119 -11.92 -5.71 13.03
C LEU A 119 -13.29 -6.41 12.92
N PRO A 120 -13.35 -7.76 13.07
CA PRO A 120 -14.61 -8.50 12.99
C PRO A 120 -15.68 -8.08 14.02
N ASP A 121 -15.26 -7.50 15.14
CA ASP A 121 -16.15 -6.96 16.18
C ASP A 121 -16.62 -5.53 15.91
N GLY A 122 -16.39 -5.00 14.71
CA GLY A 122 -16.80 -3.66 14.27
C GLY A 122 -15.86 -2.53 14.66
N ARG A 123 -14.89 -2.77 15.54
CA ARG A 123 -13.93 -1.73 15.91
C ARG A 123 -13.03 -1.36 14.76
N VAL A 124 -12.70 -0.07 14.69
CA VAL A 124 -11.64 0.44 13.79
C VAL A 124 -10.32 0.39 14.55
N LEU A 125 -9.34 -0.30 13.98
CA LEU A 125 -7.96 -0.37 14.46
C LEU A 125 -7.11 0.59 13.64
N VAL A 126 -6.27 1.39 14.31
CA VAL A 126 -5.22 2.19 13.68
C VAL A 126 -3.89 1.82 14.31
N THR A 127 -2.87 1.59 13.47
CA THR A 127 -1.49 1.34 13.92
C THR A 127 -0.56 2.45 13.47
N TRP A 128 0.54 2.65 14.19
CA TRP A 128 1.64 3.56 13.81
C TRP A 128 2.93 3.20 14.53
N ASN A 129 4.04 3.74 14.02
CA ASN A 129 5.33 3.65 14.69
C ASN A 129 5.80 5.04 15.11
N TYR A 130 6.58 5.07 16.18
CA TYR A 130 7.49 6.18 16.44
C TYR A 130 8.85 5.88 15.80
N ILE A 131 9.34 6.81 15.00
CA ILE A 131 10.70 6.80 14.47
C ILE A 131 11.55 7.71 15.33
N ALA A 132 12.67 7.19 15.78
CA ALA A 132 13.67 7.95 16.51
C ALA A 132 14.96 8.04 15.68
N ASN A 133 15.58 9.21 15.70
CA ASN A 133 16.94 9.38 15.21
C ASN A 133 17.90 9.01 16.34
N ASP A 134 18.62 7.93 16.17
CA ASP A 134 19.67 7.51 17.10
C ASP A 134 21.02 7.68 16.43
N LYS A 135 21.73 8.73 16.82
CA LYS A 135 23.08 9.02 16.31
C LYS A 135 24.10 7.89 16.61
N ALA A 136 23.80 7.08 17.62
CA ALA A 136 24.69 5.97 18.00
C ALA A 136 24.63 4.78 17.05
N THR A 137 23.63 4.71 16.17
CA THR A 137 23.39 3.56 15.31
C THR A 137 23.24 3.92 13.83
N ASP A 138 23.64 5.12 13.40
CA ASP A 138 23.65 5.60 12.01
C ASP A 138 22.36 5.44 11.21
N GLY A 139 21.16 5.38 11.85
CA GLY A 139 19.97 5.09 11.10
C GLY A 139 18.65 5.61 11.66
N TYR A 140 17.68 5.58 10.79
CA TYR A 140 16.26 5.70 11.08
C TYR A 140 15.74 4.38 11.66
N TYR A 141 15.27 4.38 12.91
CA TYR A 141 14.72 3.19 13.53
C TYR A 141 13.27 3.36 13.89
N GLU A 142 12.46 2.43 13.43
CA GLU A 142 11.11 2.22 13.93
C GLU A 142 11.23 1.68 15.35
N ARG A 143 10.97 2.52 16.36
CA ARG A 143 11.26 2.21 17.78
C ARG A 143 10.14 1.51 18.48
N ALA A 144 8.90 1.88 18.21
CA ALA A 144 7.74 1.27 18.83
C ALA A 144 6.60 1.18 17.84
N LEU A 145 5.95 0.03 17.79
CA LEU A 145 4.70 -0.19 17.06
C LEU A 145 3.55 -0.10 18.06
N LEU A 146 2.62 0.81 17.80
CA LEU A 146 1.48 1.11 18.65
C LEU A 146 0.17 0.93 17.87
N TYR A 147 -0.93 0.92 18.65
CA TYR A 147 -2.26 0.92 18.09
C TYR A 147 -3.24 1.71 18.96
N THR A 148 -4.38 2.08 18.38
CA THR A 148 -5.56 2.57 19.07
C THR A 148 -6.81 1.98 18.41
N LEU A 149 -7.92 2.01 19.11
CA LEU A 149 -9.19 1.41 18.69
C LEU A 149 -10.30 2.45 18.81
N SER A 150 -11.21 2.43 17.85
CA SER A 150 -12.47 3.18 17.89
C SER A 150 -13.65 2.21 17.88
N ARG A 151 -14.67 2.47 18.70
CA ARG A 151 -15.93 1.71 18.76
C ARG A 151 -17.09 2.45 18.09
N ASP A 152 -16.86 3.67 17.65
CA ASP A 152 -17.85 4.62 17.15
C ASP A 152 -17.51 5.14 15.74
N GLN A 153 -17.03 4.21 14.89
CA GLN A 153 -16.74 4.49 13.48
C GLN A 153 -15.66 5.57 13.28
N GLY A 154 -14.66 5.61 14.16
CA GLY A 154 -13.54 6.55 14.08
C GLY A 154 -13.86 7.94 14.62
N ARG A 155 -14.94 8.13 15.40
CA ARG A 155 -15.20 9.44 16.05
C ARG A 155 -14.27 9.64 17.24
N THR A 156 -14.24 8.69 18.15
CA THR A 156 -13.38 8.71 19.33
C THR A 156 -12.45 7.49 19.35
N TRP A 157 -11.39 7.59 20.13
CA TRP A 157 -10.32 6.60 20.14
C TRP A 157 -9.96 6.20 21.57
N SER A 158 -9.65 4.92 21.78
CA SER A 158 -9.17 4.39 23.04
C SER A 158 -7.78 4.91 23.40
N GLU A 159 -7.34 4.60 24.61
CA GLU A 159 -5.92 4.73 24.95
C GLU A 159 -5.03 3.90 24.02
N GLN A 160 -3.78 4.34 23.89
CA GLN A 160 -2.80 3.66 23.05
C GLN A 160 -2.40 2.33 23.65
N GLY A 161 -2.35 1.29 22.81
CA GLY A 161 -1.75 0.01 23.12
C GLY A 161 -0.38 -0.13 22.47
N LEU A 162 0.54 -0.81 23.17
CA LEU A 162 1.87 -1.14 22.66
C LEU A 162 1.87 -2.56 22.08
N ILE A 163 2.32 -2.71 20.82
CA ILE A 163 2.58 -4.01 20.21
C ILE A 163 4.05 -4.41 20.42
N GLY A 164 4.96 -3.48 20.31
CA GLY A 164 6.41 -3.68 20.46
C GLY A 164 7.17 -2.37 20.58
N PRO A 165 8.45 -2.39 20.98
CA PRO A 165 9.41 -3.48 20.80
C PRO A 165 9.27 -4.63 21.79
N VAL A 166 9.84 -5.79 21.43
CA VAL A 166 9.95 -6.96 22.32
C VAL A 166 11.41 -7.16 22.67
N LYS A 167 11.74 -7.12 23.96
CA LYS A 167 13.13 -7.35 24.47
C LYS A 167 14.18 -6.53 23.71
N GLY A 168 13.91 -5.23 23.50
CA GLY A 168 14.85 -4.32 22.83
C GLY A 168 14.97 -4.47 21.30
N LYS A 169 14.27 -5.41 20.69
CA LYS A 169 14.23 -5.55 19.23
C LYS A 169 13.13 -4.65 18.65
N HIS A 170 13.49 -3.83 17.69
CA HIS A 170 12.55 -2.97 16.97
C HIS A 170 11.62 -3.81 16.10
N LEU A 171 10.39 -3.36 15.96
CA LEU A 171 9.42 -3.91 15.02
C LEU A 171 9.21 -2.94 13.87
N GLY A 172 9.25 -3.47 12.65
CA GLY A 172 8.87 -2.73 11.46
C GLY A 172 7.41 -2.29 11.48
N ALA A 173 7.08 -1.27 10.69
CA ALA A 173 5.71 -0.78 10.56
C ALA A 173 4.79 -1.81 9.91
N VAL A 174 3.53 -1.83 10.32
CA VAL A 174 2.44 -2.46 9.56
C VAL A 174 1.96 -1.46 8.52
N ARG A 175 2.29 -1.69 7.26
CA ARG A 175 2.07 -0.69 6.19
C ARG A 175 0.76 -0.84 5.46
N HIS A 176 0.31 -2.07 5.23
CA HIS A 176 -0.80 -2.33 4.33
C HIS A 176 -2.07 -2.70 5.07
N ASN A 177 -2.03 -3.71 5.94
CA ASN A 177 -3.19 -4.15 6.70
C ASN A 177 -2.81 -4.94 7.95
N VAL A 178 -3.73 -4.96 8.91
CA VAL A 178 -3.79 -5.98 9.95
C VAL A 178 -4.82 -7.01 9.52
N LEU A 179 -4.43 -8.29 9.48
CA LEU A 179 -5.36 -9.36 9.17
C LEU A 179 -5.90 -9.97 10.48
N PRO A 180 -7.24 -9.93 10.70
CA PRO A 180 -7.85 -10.66 11.80
C PRO A 180 -7.48 -12.14 11.76
N TRP A 181 -6.94 -12.66 12.87
CA TRP A 181 -6.46 -14.02 12.99
C TRP A 181 -7.24 -14.80 14.04
N ARG A 182 -6.97 -16.10 14.13
CA ARG A 182 -7.69 -17.02 15.05
C ARG A 182 -7.71 -16.48 16.51
N GLN A 183 -8.79 -16.72 17.23
CA GLN A 183 -8.95 -16.37 18.66
C GLN A 183 -8.75 -14.87 18.95
N SER A 184 -9.28 -14.01 18.09
CA SER A 184 -9.19 -12.54 18.23
C SER A 184 -7.76 -11.99 18.24
N ARG A 185 -6.79 -12.74 17.71
CA ARG A 185 -5.43 -12.27 17.47
C ARG A 185 -5.34 -11.49 16.16
N TRP A 186 -4.23 -10.81 15.96
CA TRP A 186 -3.94 -10.04 14.75
C TRP A 186 -2.69 -10.56 14.08
N LEU A 187 -2.79 -10.89 12.78
CA LEU A 187 -1.61 -11.15 11.97
C LEU A 187 -1.12 -9.82 11.38
N LEU A 188 0.13 -9.51 11.65
CA LEU A 188 0.80 -8.25 11.35
C LEU A 188 1.90 -8.51 10.31
N PRO A 189 1.66 -8.23 9.02
CA PRO A 189 2.72 -8.16 8.03
C PRO A 189 3.59 -6.93 8.32
N LEU A 190 4.87 -7.14 8.57
CA LEU A 190 5.79 -6.06 8.93
C LEU A 190 6.62 -5.63 7.72
N ARG A 191 6.88 -4.34 7.63
CA ARG A 191 7.77 -3.78 6.59
C ARG A 191 9.17 -4.39 6.64
N VAL A 192 9.64 -4.73 7.84
CA VAL A 192 10.94 -5.34 8.08
C VAL A 192 10.77 -6.54 9.00
N GLY A 193 11.34 -7.67 8.63
CA GLY A 193 11.29 -8.91 9.38
C GLY A 193 10.06 -9.77 9.11
N PRO A 194 9.99 -10.94 9.75
CA PRO A 194 8.89 -11.89 9.52
C PRO A 194 7.58 -11.35 10.07
N PRO A 195 6.43 -11.73 9.47
CA PRO A 195 5.12 -11.41 9.99
C PRO A 195 4.96 -11.90 11.43
N ARG A 196 4.13 -11.23 12.21
CA ARG A 196 3.88 -11.52 13.63
C ARG A 196 2.42 -11.79 13.89
N VAL A 197 2.14 -12.62 14.89
CA VAL A 197 0.80 -12.78 15.46
C VAL A 197 0.78 -12.12 16.83
N PHE A 198 -0.05 -11.11 16.97
CA PHE A 198 -0.23 -10.35 18.20
C PHE A 198 -1.53 -10.75 18.90
N ASN A 199 -1.46 -10.97 20.20
CA ASN A 199 -2.61 -11.17 21.06
C ASN A 199 -2.89 -9.88 21.84
N PRO A 200 -3.93 -9.11 21.50
CA PRO A 200 -4.20 -7.84 22.19
C PRO A 200 -4.67 -7.98 23.62
N LYS A 201 -5.10 -9.19 24.05
CA LYS A 201 -5.52 -9.45 25.44
C LYS A 201 -4.34 -9.67 26.37
N THR A 202 -3.31 -10.34 25.89
CA THR A 202 -2.14 -10.74 26.70
C THR A 202 -0.88 -9.94 26.39
N GLY A 203 -0.87 -9.19 25.27
CA GLY A 203 0.32 -8.53 24.74
C GLY A 203 1.33 -9.49 24.10
N ALA A 204 1.03 -10.79 24.02
CA ALA A 204 1.95 -11.76 23.42
C ALA A 204 2.13 -11.51 21.93
N LEU A 205 3.38 -11.60 21.47
CA LEU A 205 3.78 -11.41 20.10
C LEU A 205 4.66 -12.60 19.63
N GLU A 206 4.16 -13.34 18.67
CA GLU A 206 4.77 -14.56 18.16
C GLU A 206 5.20 -14.38 16.69
N VAL A 207 6.24 -15.09 16.25
CA VAL A 207 6.58 -15.15 14.81
C VAL A 207 5.53 -15.97 14.09
N PHE A 208 4.99 -15.43 12.99
CA PHE A 208 4.16 -16.21 12.09
C PHE A 208 5.07 -17.07 11.20
N PRO A 209 4.95 -18.41 11.23
CA PRO A 209 5.83 -19.29 10.48
C PRO A 209 5.43 -19.28 9.00
N LEU A 210 6.06 -18.41 8.23
CA LEU A 210 5.87 -18.38 6.79
C LEU A 210 6.99 -19.20 6.13
N LYS A 211 6.73 -20.49 5.93
CA LYS A 211 7.65 -21.43 5.29
C LYS A 211 7.46 -21.42 3.78
N VAL A 212 8.46 -20.96 3.06
CA VAL A 212 8.49 -21.00 1.60
C VAL A 212 9.34 -22.19 1.17
N ALA A 213 8.99 -22.81 0.04
CA ALA A 213 9.69 -24.00 -0.48
C ALA A 213 11.19 -23.77 -0.77
N ASP A 214 11.61 -22.52 -0.99
CA ASP A 214 13.01 -22.15 -1.22
C ASP A 214 13.84 -22.04 0.07
N GLY A 215 13.23 -22.24 1.25
CA GLY A 215 13.89 -22.17 2.55
C GLY A 215 14.33 -20.75 2.97
N LYS A 216 14.08 -19.72 2.15
CA LYS A 216 14.47 -18.34 2.45
C LYS A 216 13.44 -17.64 3.32
N GLN A 217 13.89 -16.75 4.18
CA GLN A 217 13.01 -15.80 4.85
C GLN A 217 12.71 -14.64 3.90
N HIS A 218 11.42 -14.46 3.59
CA HIS A 218 10.94 -13.34 2.79
C HIS A 218 10.24 -12.32 3.68
N GLU A 219 10.39 -11.04 3.35
CA GLU A 219 9.63 -9.94 3.95
C GLU A 219 8.32 -9.78 3.19
N PHE A 220 7.22 -9.80 3.90
CA PHE A 220 5.89 -9.62 3.32
C PHE A 220 5.22 -8.40 3.93
N GLN A 221 4.87 -7.45 3.08
CA GLN A 221 4.27 -6.20 3.50
C GLN A 221 2.75 -6.28 3.66
N GLN A 222 2.13 -7.27 3.01
CA GLN A 222 0.70 -7.52 3.10
C GLN A 222 0.38 -9.00 3.12
N ILE A 223 -0.57 -9.40 3.97
CA ILE A 223 -1.19 -10.73 3.92
C ILE A 223 -2.70 -10.51 3.96
N ILE A 224 -3.41 -11.03 2.95
CA ILE A 224 -4.86 -10.98 2.87
C ILE A 224 -5.47 -12.38 2.89
N ARG A 225 -6.76 -12.45 3.23
CA ARG A 225 -7.59 -13.64 3.06
C ARG A 225 -8.62 -13.37 1.99
N THR A 226 -8.68 -14.23 0.98
CA THR A 226 -9.69 -14.15 -0.08
C THR A 226 -11.06 -14.63 0.40
N ALA A 227 -12.10 -14.38 -0.39
CA ALA A 227 -13.46 -14.89 -0.09
C ALA A 227 -13.52 -16.42 0.03
N LYS A 228 -12.62 -17.15 -0.64
CA LYS A 228 -12.50 -18.62 -0.56
C LYS A 228 -11.64 -19.10 0.61
N GLY A 229 -11.09 -18.17 1.42
CA GLY A 229 -10.24 -18.49 2.56
C GLY A 229 -8.76 -18.70 2.25
N THR A 230 -8.36 -18.59 0.98
CA THR A 230 -6.95 -18.60 0.56
C THR A 230 -6.21 -17.41 1.17
N LEU A 231 -4.98 -17.63 1.60
CA LEU A 231 -4.10 -16.54 2.01
C LEU A 231 -3.18 -16.16 0.85
N LEU A 232 -3.04 -14.86 0.65
CA LEU A 232 -2.08 -14.27 -0.29
C LEU A 232 -1.12 -13.38 0.50
N ALA A 233 0.18 -13.63 0.37
CA ALA A 233 1.23 -12.84 1.01
C ALA A 233 2.03 -12.12 -0.08
N MET A 234 1.98 -10.79 -0.07
CA MET A 234 2.65 -9.93 -1.03
C MET A 234 3.96 -9.41 -0.46
N GLY A 235 5.03 -9.72 -1.15
CA GLY A 235 6.39 -9.27 -0.93
C GLY A 235 7.12 -9.09 -2.27
N PRO A 236 8.42 -9.37 -2.35
CA PRO A 236 9.17 -9.42 -3.62
C PRO A 236 8.50 -10.35 -4.63
N VAL A 237 7.93 -11.44 -4.15
CA VAL A 237 7.07 -12.38 -4.88
C VAL A 237 5.69 -12.42 -4.23
N LEU A 238 4.68 -12.86 -4.96
CA LEU A 238 3.39 -13.20 -4.39
C LEU A 238 3.38 -14.67 -3.99
N LEU A 239 3.07 -14.95 -2.73
CA LEU A 239 2.86 -16.31 -2.24
C LEU A 239 1.38 -16.60 -2.02
N ARG A 240 1.00 -17.84 -2.22
CA ARG A 240 -0.36 -18.34 -2.05
C ARG A 240 -0.38 -19.57 -1.16
N SER A 241 -1.33 -19.61 -0.20
CA SER A 241 -1.59 -20.76 0.68
C SER A 241 -3.07 -21.09 0.69
N THR A 242 -3.39 -22.39 0.51
CA THR A 242 -4.78 -22.92 0.57
C THR A 242 -5.05 -23.71 1.85
N ASP A 243 -4.05 -23.89 2.69
CA ASP A 243 -4.08 -24.67 3.92
C ASP A 243 -3.97 -23.81 5.19
N LYS A 244 -4.49 -22.58 5.14
CA LYS A 244 -4.50 -21.63 6.24
C LYS A 244 -3.10 -21.20 6.72
N GLY A 245 -2.13 -21.19 5.80
CA GLY A 245 -0.76 -20.76 6.08
C GLY A 245 0.20 -21.88 6.48
N GLY A 246 -0.21 -23.14 6.36
CA GLY A 246 0.64 -24.29 6.64
C GLY A 246 1.76 -24.46 5.61
N SER A 247 1.43 -24.25 4.34
CA SER A 247 2.38 -24.27 3.22
C SER A 247 2.12 -23.10 2.25
N TRP A 248 3.16 -22.68 1.53
CA TRP A 248 3.12 -21.55 0.62
C TRP A 248 3.81 -21.86 -0.69
N SER A 249 3.20 -21.45 -1.79
CA SER A 249 3.76 -21.57 -3.14
C SER A 249 3.81 -20.22 -3.83
N ALA A 250 4.86 -19.97 -4.61
CA ALA A 250 4.98 -18.75 -5.41
C ALA A 250 3.97 -18.76 -6.56
N VAL A 251 3.33 -17.62 -6.78
CA VAL A 251 2.43 -17.38 -7.91
C VAL A 251 3.30 -16.97 -9.11
N LYS A 252 3.24 -17.76 -10.18
CA LYS A 252 4.00 -17.49 -11.41
C LYS A 252 3.42 -16.28 -12.16
N ASN A 253 4.30 -15.52 -12.79
CA ASN A 253 3.94 -14.37 -13.66
C ASN A 253 3.06 -13.34 -12.93
N PHE A 254 3.32 -13.10 -11.65
CA PHE A 254 2.66 -12.04 -10.91
C PHE A 254 3.11 -10.66 -11.44
N PRO A 255 2.21 -9.81 -11.95
CA PRO A 255 2.59 -8.55 -12.59
C PRO A 255 3.20 -7.53 -11.62
N GLY A 256 3.11 -7.81 -10.34
CA GLY A 256 3.65 -7.02 -9.26
C GLY A 256 5.01 -7.48 -8.75
N GLU A 257 5.69 -8.44 -9.36
CA GLU A 257 7.02 -8.85 -8.93
C GLU A 257 8.01 -7.70 -9.04
N SER A 258 8.78 -7.48 -7.99
CA SER A 258 9.89 -6.53 -7.97
C SER A 258 10.83 -6.85 -6.83
N PRO A 259 12.13 -6.86 -7.08
CA PRO A 259 13.13 -6.94 -6.02
C PRO A 259 13.27 -5.63 -5.23
N ASP A 260 12.72 -4.52 -5.78
CA ASP A 260 12.83 -3.21 -5.17
C ASP A 260 11.76 -3.02 -4.08
N ARG A 261 12.22 -2.89 -2.84
CA ARG A 261 11.36 -2.70 -1.66
C ARG A 261 10.48 -1.44 -1.78
N ASP A 262 10.98 -0.35 -2.33
CA ASP A 262 10.23 0.90 -2.45
C ASP A 262 9.07 0.77 -3.44
N ASN A 263 9.22 -0.07 -4.46
CA ASN A 263 8.13 -0.39 -5.37
C ASN A 263 7.04 -1.25 -4.72
N LEU A 264 7.36 -2.06 -3.70
CA LEU A 264 6.38 -2.87 -2.98
C LEU A 264 5.44 -2.02 -2.12
N GLU A 265 5.92 -0.93 -1.55
CA GLU A 265 5.11 -0.03 -0.70
C GLU A 265 3.96 0.64 -1.46
N GLY A 266 4.07 0.77 -2.77
CA GLY A 266 3.03 1.33 -3.63
C GLY A 266 1.95 0.35 -4.08
N ARG A 267 2.00 -0.92 -3.69
CA ARG A 267 1.07 -1.98 -4.11
C ARG A 267 0.17 -2.41 -2.98
N TYR A 268 -1.07 -2.75 -3.32
CA TYR A 268 -2.05 -3.19 -2.35
C TYR A 268 -2.98 -4.25 -2.95
N LEU A 269 -3.17 -5.36 -2.24
CA LEU A 269 -4.12 -6.40 -2.60
C LEU A 269 -5.45 -6.19 -1.87
N THR A 270 -6.54 -6.36 -2.60
CA THR A 270 -7.90 -6.32 -2.06
C THR A 270 -8.66 -7.57 -2.50
N ALA A 271 -9.11 -8.37 -1.54
CA ALA A 271 -10.05 -9.44 -1.80
C ALA A 271 -11.44 -8.86 -2.02
N LEU A 272 -12.10 -9.25 -3.10
CA LEU A 272 -13.46 -8.84 -3.43
C LEU A 272 -14.46 -9.92 -3.02
N ALA A 273 -15.68 -9.53 -2.69
CA ALA A 273 -16.73 -10.44 -2.24
C ALA A 273 -17.18 -11.44 -3.34
N ASP A 274 -17.00 -11.09 -4.60
CA ASP A 274 -17.28 -11.96 -5.76
C ASP A 274 -16.18 -13.02 -6.03
N GLY A 275 -15.15 -13.07 -5.20
CA GLY A 275 -14.05 -14.02 -5.28
C GLY A 275 -12.87 -13.55 -6.13
N ARG A 276 -12.96 -12.41 -6.81
CA ARG A 276 -11.83 -11.79 -7.49
C ARG A 276 -10.85 -11.20 -6.47
N VAL A 277 -9.61 -11.05 -6.90
CA VAL A 277 -8.60 -10.30 -6.16
C VAL A 277 -8.11 -9.15 -7.04
N LEU A 278 -8.10 -7.96 -6.47
CA LEU A 278 -7.61 -6.75 -7.09
C LEU A 278 -6.23 -6.41 -6.55
N MET A 279 -5.29 -6.08 -7.41
CA MET A 279 -4.06 -5.37 -7.04
C MET A 279 -4.16 -3.93 -7.54
N SER A 280 -4.14 -2.98 -6.61
CA SER A 280 -3.95 -1.56 -6.92
C SER A 280 -2.49 -1.18 -6.74
N TRP A 281 -1.98 -0.34 -7.62
CA TRP A 281 -0.65 0.20 -7.50
C TRP A 281 -0.55 1.58 -8.13
N GLY A 282 0.06 2.46 -7.35
CA GLY A 282 0.48 3.77 -7.80
C GLY A 282 1.98 3.83 -7.53
N VAL A 283 2.76 4.03 -8.53
CA VAL A 283 4.17 3.69 -8.43
C VAL A 283 5.01 4.88 -8.08
N GLY A 284 5.74 4.76 -6.98
CA GLY A 284 6.61 5.82 -6.48
C GLY A 284 7.70 6.23 -7.46
N HIS A 285 8.44 5.29 -8.01
CA HIS A 285 9.63 5.58 -8.83
C HIS A 285 9.43 5.42 -10.33
N ASP A 286 8.67 4.44 -10.80
CA ASP A 286 8.46 4.23 -12.24
C ASP A 286 7.34 5.12 -12.83
N ASN A 287 6.57 5.77 -11.96
CA ASN A 287 5.67 6.88 -12.29
C ASN A 287 4.71 6.62 -13.46
N LYS A 288 4.14 5.42 -13.51
CA LYS A 288 3.24 5.00 -14.59
C LYS A 288 1.75 5.27 -14.31
N GLY A 289 1.43 6.04 -13.27
CA GLY A 289 0.07 6.37 -12.86
C GLY A 289 -0.58 5.33 -11.95
N LEU A 290 -1.78 5.63 -11.46
CA LEU A 290 -2.59 4.72 -10.64
C LEU A 290 -3.27 3.68 -11.54
N ARG A 291 -3.15 2.40 -11.20
CA ARG A 291 -3.63 1.29 -12.02
C ARG A 291 -4.09 0.08 -11.23
N TYR A 292 -4.83 -0.81 -11.90
CA TYR A 292 -5.28 -2.08 -11.35
C TYR A 292 -4.85 -3.26 -12.23
N ASN A 293 -4.59 -4.40 -11.55
CA ASN A 293 -4.57 -5.73 -12.14
C ASN A 293 -5.53 -6.63 -11.36
N PHE A 294 -6.04 -7.67 -12.00
CA PHE A 294 -7.04 -8.58 -11.42
C PHE A 294 -6.59 -10.03 -11.51
N SER A 295 -7.02 -10.79 -10.52
CA SER A 295 -7.11 -12.24 -10.55
C SER A 295 -8.56 -12.65 -10.45
N ALA A 296 -9.04 -13.52 -11.36
CA ALA A 296 -10.39 -14.09 -11.35
C ALA A 296 -10.43 -15.47 -10.69
N ASP A 297 -9.29 -16.04 -10.34
CA ASP A 297 -9.12 -17.42 -9.90
C ASP A 297 -8.44 -17.52 -8.51
N ASP A 298 -8.83 -16.62 -7.62
CA ASP A 298 -8.41 -16.65 -6.23
C ASP A 298 -6.88 -16.44 -6.06
N GLY A 299 -6.31 -15.57 -6.87
CA GLY A 299 -4.91 -15.21 -6.80
C GLY A 299 -3.94 -16.16 -7.51
N LYS A 300 -4.44 -17.16 -8.25
CA LYS A 300 -3.61 -18.12 -8.99
C LYS A 300 -2.94 -17.52 -10.22
N THR A 301 -3.76 -16.85 -11.05
CA THR A 301 -3.29 -16.16 -12.26
C THR A 301 -3.73 -14.69 -12.23
N TRP A 302 -3.03 -13.85 -12.98
CA TRP A 302 -3.24 -12.41 -12.96
C TRP A 302 -3.27 -11.83 -14.36
N SER A 303 -4.10 -10.80 -14.54
CA SER A 303 -4.09 -10.01 -15.78
C SER A 303 -2.70 -9.38 -15.96
N GLN A 304 -2.07 -9.61 -17.10
CA GLN A 304 -0.78 -9.03 -17.42
C GLN A 304 -0.89 -7.56 -17.82
N LYS A 305 -2.01 -7.20 -18.46
CA LYS A 305 -2.33 -5.83 -18.83
C LYS A 305 -3.05 -5.14 -17.66
N SER A 306 -2.48 -4.03 -17.19
CA SER A 306 -3.12 -3.22 -16.15
C SER A 306 -4.11 -2.22 -16.74
N THR A 307 -5.22 -1.97 -15.99
CA THR A 307 -6.13 -0.88 -16.29
C THR A 307 -5.63 0.40 -15.64
N VAL A 308 -5.39 1.44 -16.43
CA VAL A 308 -4.95 2.75 -15.95
C VAL A 308 -6.15 3.56 -15.49
N LEU A 309 -6.18 3.97 -14.24
CA LEU A 309 -7.23 4.80 -13.64
C LEU A 309 -6.90 6.29 -13.78
N LEU A 310 -5.70 6.65 -13.36
CA LEU A 310 -5.17 7.99 -13.44
C LEU A 310 -3.81 7.94 -14.14
N PRO A 311 -3.65 8.66 -15.26
CA PRO A 311 -2.38 8.70 -15.98
C PRO A 311 -1.34 9.49 -15.18
N LYS A 312 -0.08 9.24 -15.52
CA LYS A 312 1.00 10.11 -15.12
C LYS A 312 0.79 11.51 -15.67
N THR A 313 0.88 12.50 -14.81
CA THR A 313 1.00 13.90 -15.23
C THR A 313 2.23 14.54 -14.60
N PRO A 314 2.85 15.57 -15.19
CA PRO A 314 3.99 16.27 -14.60
C PRO A 314 3.70 16.82 -13.19
N VAL A 315 2.44 17.19 -12.93
CA VAL A 315 2.00 17.76 -11.65
C VAL A 315 1.73 16.68 -10.60
N THR A 316 1.40 15.46 -11.03
CA THR A 316 1.00 14.36 -10.15
C THR A 316 2.12 13.33 -9.98
N ALA A 317 3.35 13.76 -10.08
CA ALA A 317 4.54 12.94 -10.31
C ALA A 317 4.83 11.79 -9.32
N ARG A 318 4.10 11.64 -8.22
CA ARG A 318 4.27 10.50 -7.30
C ARG A 318 2.95 10.12 -6.67
N TYR A 319 2.38 8.99 -7.08
CA TYR A 319 1.29 8.35 -6.37
C TYR A 319 1.88 7.36 -5.36
N TYR A 320 1.59 7.56 -4.07
CA TYR A 320 2.03 6.65 -3.03
C TYR A 320 0.84 6.00 -2.34
N SER A 321 1.06 4.75 -1.90
CA SER A 321 0.12 4.03 -1.02
C SER A 321 -1.30 3.98 -1.57
N ALA A 322 -1.46 3.35 -2.73
CA ALA A 322 -2.77 3.19 -3.36
C ALA A 322 -3.58 2.09 -2.67
N ARG A 323 -4.04 2.32 -1.43
CA ARG A 323 -4.87 1.37 -0.71
C ARG A 323 -6.29 1.38 -1.24
N THR A 324 -6.78 0.19 -1.58
CA THR A 324 -8.14 -0.01 -2.14
C THR A 324 -8.99 -0.85 -1.20
N ILE A 325 -10.27 -0.52 -1.12
CA ILE A 325 -11.30 -1.29 -0.39
C ILE A 325 -12.51 -1.47 -1.28
N GLN A 326 -13.27 -2.54 -1.04
CA GLN A 326 -14.57 -2.74 -1.68
C GLN A 326 -15.64 -1.89 -1.00
N LEU A 327 -16.53 -1.31 -1.81
CA LEU A 327 -17.74 -0.61 -1.40
C LEU A 327 -18.98 -1.50 -1.67
N ASP A 328 -20.13 -1.18 -1.09
CA ASP A 328 -21.34 -2.01 -1.20
C ASP A 328 -21.98 -2.02 -2.58
N ASP A 329 -21.71 -1.02 -3.38
CA ASP A 329 -22.46 -0.71 -4.60
C ASP A 329 -21.76 -1.16 -5.90
N GLY A 330 -20.99 -2.25 -5.85
CA GLY A 330 -20.24 -2.74 -7.00
C GLY A 330 -19.03 -1.87 -7.36
N HIS A 331 -18.64 -0.98 -6.45
CA HIS A 331 -17.49 -0.11 -6.61
C HIS A 331 -16.34 -0.50 -5.69
N VAL A 332 -15.17 -0.01 -6.02
CA VAL A 332 -14.02 0.05 -5.12
C VAL A 332 -13.64 1.51 -4.86
N GLY A 333 -13.12 1.74 -3.67
CA GLY A 333 -12.58 3.03 -3.27
C GLY A 333 -11.08 2.94 -3.05
N THR A 334 -10.30 3.78 -3.69
CA THR A 334 -8.84 3.84 -3.54
C THR A 334 -8.44 5.17 -2.93
N VAL A 335 -7.77 5.11 -1.78
CA VAL A 335 -7.08 6.28 -1.22
C VAL A 335 -5.63 6.29 -1.73
N PHE A 336 -5.17 7.45 -2.12
CA PHE A 336 -3.81 7.67 -2.58
C PHE A 336 -3.35 9.09 -2.26
N MET A 337 -2.06 9.34 -2.36
CA MET A 337 -1.50 10.68 -2.21
C MET A 337 -0.67 11.09 -3.43
N ASN A 338 -0.63 12.38 -3.67
CA ASN A 338 0.29 13.04 -4.56
C ASN A 338 0.74 14.39 -3.94
N ARG A 339 1.48 15.22 -4.67
CA ARG A 339 1.91 16.54 -4.14
C ARG A 339 0.75 17.48 -3.82
N GLN A 340 -0.43 17.28 -4.44
CA GLN A 340 -1.61 18.13 -4.24
C GLN A 340 -2.42 17.75 -3.00
N GLY A 341 -2.18 16.56 -2.43
CA GLY A 341 -2.89 16.13 -1.24
C GLY A 341 -3.10 14.64 -1.11
N VAL A 342 -4.04 14.28 -0.23
CA VAL A 342 -4.60 12.95 -0.08
C VAL A 342 -5.96 12.92 -0.76
N HIS A 343 -6.17 11.92 -1.59
CA HIS A 343 -7.33 11.82 -2.47
C HIS A 343 -8.00 10.47 -2.33
N PHE A 344 -9.29 10.44 -2.66
CA PHE A 344 -10.09 9.23 -2.77
C PHE A 344 -10.68 9.13 -4.16
N LEU A 345 -10.55 7.96 -4.78
CA LEU A 345 -11.08 7.65 -6.09
C LEU A 345 -12.09 6.51 -5.97
N LYS A 346 -13.34 6.75 -6.38
CA LYS A 346 -14.37 5.73 -6.48
C LYS A 346 -14.44 5.22 -7.91
N VAL A 347 -14.35 3.88 -8.10
CA VAL A 347 -14.30 3.24 -9.40
C VAL A 347 -15.32 2.10 -9.47
N ASN A 348 -16.12 2.07 -10.54
CA ASN A 348 -17.02 0.95 -10.81
C ASN A 348 -16.21 -0.26 -11.32
N LEU A 349 -16.38 -1.41 -10.67
CA LEU A 349 -15.66 -2.65 -10.99
C LEU A 349 -15.96 -3.19 -12.39
N ASP A 350 -17.19 -3.02 -12.89
CA ASP A 350 -17.59 -3.51 -14.21
C ASP A 350 -16.92 -2.77 -15.36
N ARG A 351 -16.47 -1.53 -15.08
CA ARG A 351 -15.73 -0.70 -16.04
C ARG A 351 -14.25 -1.04 -16.13
N VAL A 352 -13.70 -1.69 -15.10
CA VAL A 352 -12.25 -1.94 -15.00
C VAL A 352 -11.88 -3.40 -15.22
N ALA A 353 -12.82 -4.31 -15.10
CA ALA A 353 -12.59 -5.75 -15.18
C ALA A 353 -12.79 -6.34 -16.60
N LYS A 354 -13.00 -5.50 -17.62
CA LYS A 354 -13.21 -5.91 -19.03
C LYS A 354 -11.92 -5.88 -19.83
#